data_b0c2848dda48d61d03d8d06a7f840901
#
_entry.id   b0c2848dda48d61d03d8d06a7f840901
#
_cell.length_a   1.000
_cell.length_b   1.000
_cell.length_c   1.000
_cell.angle_alpha   90.00
_cell.angle_beta   90.00
_cell.angle_gamma   90.00
#
_symmetry.space_group_name_H-M   'P 1'
#
loop_
_entity.id
_entity.type
_entity.pdbx_description
1 polymer ?
#
loop_
_entity_poly.entity_id
_entity_poly.type
_entity_poly.pdbx_seq_one_letter_code
_entity_poly.pdbx_strand_id
1 'polypeptide(L)'
;VCVLSGPSHAEEVAREIPTTCLIASENEEVAKMVQKEFMNPKFRIYTSTDVIGVEIGAALKNVMALAAGMNDGLGFGDNSKAALMTRGIAEMKRLGIAMGGKAETFAGLSGIGDLIVTCTSMHSRNRRAGILLGQGKSLEETLAEVKMVVEGVNTVQAACHLAEKYHVDLPITCLLYTSPSPRD
;
A
#
# COMPACT_ATOMS: atom_id res chain seq x y z
N VAL A 1 19.43 -7.49 6.11
CA VAL A 1 17.97 -7.51 5.92
C VAL A 1 17.67 -7.20 4.47
N CYS A 2 16.69 -7.91 3.86
CA CYS A 2 16.14 -7.62 2.55
C CYS A 2 14.63 -7.47 2.64
N VAL A 3 14.08 -6.55 1.85
CA VAL A 3 12.63 -6.33 1.73
C VAL A 3 12.22 -6.60 0.29
N LEU A 4 11.24 -7.49 0.09
CA LEU A 4 10.60 -7.73 -1.20
C LEU A 4 9.27 -6.98 -1.24
N SER A 5 9.06 -6.14 -2.25
CA SER A 5 7.84 -5.36 -2.43
C SER A 5 7.55 -5.11 -3.91
N GLY A 6 6.29 -4.84 -4.23
CA GLY A 6 5.82 -4.57 -5.58
C GLY A 6 4.47 -5.22 -5.87
N PRO A 7 3.92 -5.02 -7.07
CA PRO A 7 2.64 -5.56 -7.49
C PRO A 7 2.69 -7.10 -7.62
N SER A 8 2.42 -7.82 -6.52
CA SER A 8 2.63 -9.27 -6.42
C SER A 8 1.58 -9.96 -5.55
N HIS A 9 0.32 -9.95 -5.98
CA HIS A 9 -0.71 -10.73 -5.31
C HIS A 9 -0.36 -12.23 -5.35
N ALA A 10 -0.39 -12.87 -4.18
CA ALA A 10 0.02 -14.26 -4.00
C ALA A 10 -0.77 -15.21 -4.90
N GLU A 11 -2.04 -14.92 -5.15
CA GLU A 11 -2.94 -15.70 -6.00
C GLU A 11 -2.48 -15.70 -7.47
N GLU A 12 -1.88 -14.63 -7.95
CA GLU A 12 -1.34 -14.52 -9.30
C GLU A 12 0.06 -15.15 -9.39
N VAL A 13 0.90 -14.89 -8.42
CA VAL A 13 2.24 -15.49 -8.34
C VAL A 13 2.15 -17.03 -8.28
N ALA A 14 1.23 -17.57 -7.47
CA ALA A 14 1.03 -19.02 -7.36
C ALA A 14 0.53 -19.67 -8.66
N ARG A 15 -0.07 -18.89 -9.55
CA ARG A 15 -0.49 -19.35 -10.90
C ARG A 15 0.55 -19.06 -11.97
N GLU A 16 1.75 -18.65 -11.58
CA GLU A 16 2.86 -18.30 -12.49
C GLU A 16 2.50 -17.19 -13.51
N ILE A 17 1.59 -16.30 -13.13
CA ILE A 17 1.29 -15.10 -13.93
C ILE A 17 2.50 -14.17 -13.87
N PRO A 18 2.95 -13.60 -15.02
CA PRO A 18 4.11 -12.70 -15.03
C PRO A 18 4.00 -11.58 -14.00
N THR A 19 4.97 -11.55 -13.10
CA THR A 19 5.00 -10.62 -11.96
C THR A 19 6.36 -9.93 -11.90
N THR A 20 6.37 -8.67 -11.48
CA THR A 20 7.58 -7.88 -11.32
C THR A 20 7.63 -7.26 -9.94
N CYS A 21 8.73 -7.48 -9.21
CA CYS A 21 8.95 -6.96 -7.87
C CYS A 21 10.29 -6.25 -7.74
N LEU A 22 10.51 -5.68 -6.57
CA LEU A 22 11.74 -5.04 -6.15
C LEU A 22 12.25 -5.69 -4.86
N ILE A 23 13.54 -5.97 -4.80
CA ILE A 23 14.26 -6.29 -3.55
C ILE A 23 15.08 -5.07 -3.13
N ALA A 24 14.87 -4.61 -1.90
CA ALA A 24 15.67 -3.57 -1.29
C ALA A 24 16.56 -4.15 -0.18
N SER A 25 17.82 -3.71 -0.17
CA SER A 25 18.78 -3.97 0.90
C SER A 25 19.80 -2.83 0.93
N GLU A 26 20.23 -2.42 2.12
CA GLU A 26 21.33 -1.44 2.26
C GLU A 26 22.63 -1.94 1.63
N ASN A 27 22.81 -3.26 1.58
CA ASN A 27 23.94 -3.91 0.92
C ASN A 27 23.49 -4.40 -0.48
N GLU A 28 24.03 -3.74 -1.52
CA GLU A 28 23.68 -4.04 -2.92
C GLU A 28 24.02 -5.48 -3.33
N GLU A 29 25.14 -6.04 -2.83
CA GLU A 29 25.54 -7.41 -3.14
C GLU A 29 24.55 -8.44 -2.54
N VAL A 30 24.02 -8.14 -1.35
CA VAL A 30 22.97 -8.96 -0.74
C VAL A 30 21.67 -8.86 -1.56
N ALA A 31 21.29 -7.66 -2.02
CA ALA A 31 20.12 -7.50 -2.89
C ALA A 31 20.27 -8.29 -4.20
N LYS A 32 21.43 -8.24 -4.85
CA LYS A 32 21.74 -9.01 -6.07
C LYS A 32 21.73 -10.53 -5.84
N MET A 33 22.29 -10.98 -4.71
CA MET A 33 22.26 -12.39 -4.32
C MET A 33 20.82 -12.89 -4.20
N VAL A 34 19.97 -12.18 -3.46
CA VAL A 34 18.56 -12.56 -3.28
C VAL A 34 17.80 -12.45 -4.61
N GLN A 35 18.05 -11.42 -5.41
CA GLN A 35 17.50 -11.29 -6.77
C GLN A 35 17.76 -12.56 -7.59
N LYS A 36 19.00 -13.04 -7.62
CA LYS A 36 19.39 -14.22 -8.39
C LYS A 36 18.67 -15.49 -7.95
N GLU A 37 18.44 -15.66 -6.65
CA GLU A 37 17.76 -16.84 -6.08
C GLU A 37 16.25 -16.86 -6.38
N PHE A 38 15.62 -15.69 -6.40
CA PHE A 38 14.17 -15.61 -6.59
C PHE A 38 13.73 -15.36 -8.03
N MET A 39 14.60 -14.78 -8.86
CA MET A 39 14.25 -14.42 -10.24
C MET A 39 14.07 -15.65 -11.13
N ASN A 40 12.98 -15.66 -11.90
CA ASN A 40 12.70 -16.68 -12.90
C ASN A 40 11.95 -16.06 -14.10
N PRO A 41 11.68 -16.80 -15.19
CA PRO A 41 11.02 -16.26 -16.39
C PRO A 41 9.64 -15.62 -16.15
N LYS A 42 8.96 -15.98 -15.05
CA LYS A 42 7.64 -15.46 -14.67
C LYS A 42 7.71 -14.44 -13.51
N PHE A 43 8.85 -14.37 -12.82
CA PHE A 43 9.02 -13.51 -11.65
C PHE A 43 10.27 -12.64 -11.82
N ARG A 44 10.07 -11.44 -12.34
CA ARG A 44 11.14 -10.45 -12.56
C ARG A 44 11.42 -9.67 -11.30
N ILE A 45 12.70 -9.53 -10.94
CA ILE A 45 13.11 -8.78 -9.75
C ILE A 45 14.11 -7.69 -10.13
N TYR A 46 13.87 -6.49 -9.61
CA TYR A 46 14.80 -5.37 -9.62
C TYR A 46 15.42 -5.19 -8.23
N THR A 47 16.52 -4.47 -8.13
CA THR A 47 17.19 -4.19 -6.86
C THR A 47 17.16 -2.71 -6.52
N SER A 48 17.19 -2.39 -5.22
CA SER A 48 17.29 -1.04 -4.67
C SER A 48 18.11 -1.05 -3.39
N THR A 49 18.69 0.10 -3.04
CA THR A 49 19.30 0.34 -1.73
C THR A 49 18.40 1.11 -0.78
N ASP A 50 17.23 1.54 -1.23
CA ASP A 50 16.27 2.33 -0.44
C ASP A 50 15.30 1.42 0.32
N VAL A 51 15.76 0.85 1.42
CA VAL A 51 14.93 0.00 2.30
C VAL A 51 13.78 0.80 2.90
N ILE A 52 14.05 2.01 3.41
CA ILE A 52 13.05 2.85 4.07
C ILE A 52 11.92 3.22 3.11
N GLY A 53 12.24 3.73 1.93
CA GLY A 53 11.22 4.10 0.94
C GLY A 53 10.36 2.92 0.51
N VAL A 54 10.96 1.73 0.36
CA VAL A 54 10.23 0.51 0.01
C VAL A 54 9.30 0.05 1.12
N GLU A 55 9.74 0.05 2.39
CA GLU A 55 8.91 -0.32 3.55
C GLU A 55 7.74 0.64 3.76
N ILE A 56 7.99 1.96 3.69
CA ILE A 56 6.93 2.98 3.82
C ILE A 56 5.92 2.86 2.67
N GLY A 57 6.39 2.66 1.44
CA GLY A 57 5.51 2.42 0.30
C GLY A 57 4.61 1.20 0.52
N ALA A 58 5.19 0.07 0.92
CA ALA A 58 4.48 -1.17 1.19
C ALA A 58 3.48 -1.08 2.35
N ALA A 59 3.76 -0.26 3.36
CA ALA A 59 2.85 -0.03 4.48
C ALA A 59 1.68 0.89 4.09
N LEU A 60 1.97 2.08 3.55
CA LEU A 60 0.97 3.10 3.30
C LEU A 60 0.03 2.79 2.13
N LYS A 61 0.46 1.99 1.13
CA LYS A 61 -0.46 1.52 0.07
C LYS A 61 -1.72 0.87 0.62
N ASN A 62 -1.62 0.18 1.75
CA ASN A 62 -2.75 -0.50 2.38
C ASN A 62 -3.79 0.48 2.92
N VAL A 63 -3.34 1.62 3.45
CA VAL A 63 -4.20 2.73 3.87
C VAL A 63 -4.94 3.32 2.65
N MET A 64 -4.20 3.57 1.57
CA MET A 64 -4.79 4.10 0.34
C MET A 64 -5.76 3.11 -0.31
N ALA A 65 -5.48 1.80 -0.23
CA ALA A 65 -6.39 0.77 -0.72
C ALA A 65 -7.68 0.70 0.10
N LEU A 66 -7.61 0.92 1.41
CA LEU A 66 -8.80 1.05 2.27
C LEU A 66 -9.65 2.25 1.81
N ALA A 67 -9.04 3.43 1.61
CA ALA A 67 -9.72 4.63 1.11
C ALA A 67 -10.31 4.42 -0.29
N ALA A 68 -9.57 3.76 -1.21
CA ALA A 68 -10.07 3.44 -2.54
C ALA A 68 -11.28 2.48 -2.50
N GLY A 69 -11.25 1.52 -1.57
CA GLY A 69 -12.41 0.66 -1.32
C GLY A 69 -13.61 1.43 -0.79
N MET A 70 -13.43 2.36 0.15
CA MET A 70 -14.52 3.23 0.64
C MET A 70 -15.10 4.08 -0.48
N ASN A 71 -14.26 4.64 -1.35
CA ASN A 71 -14.70 5.33 -2.57
C ASN A 71 -15.61 4.46 -3.44
N ASP A 72 -15.24 3.20 -3.64
CA ASP A 72 -16.04 2.25 -4.42
C ASP A 72 -17.35 1.89 -3.70
N GLY A 73 -17.32 1.66 -2.40
CA GLY A 73 -18.46 1.32 -1.57
C GLY A 73 -19.51 2.44 -1.50
N LEU A 74 -19.05 3.71 -1.53
CA LEU A 74 -19.90 4.91 -1.60
C LEU A 74 -20.47 5.17 -3.01
N GLY A 75 -20.07 4.39 -4.01
CA GLY A 75 -20.51 4.57 -5.40
C GLY A 75 -19.84 5.74 -6.11
N PHE A 76 -18.72 6.26 -5.62
CA PHE A 76 -17.93 7.26 -6.32
C PHE A 76 -17.19 6.59 -7.49
N GLY A 77 -17.07 7.33 -8.61
CA GLY A 77 -16.57 6.78 -9.85
C GLY A 77 -15.02 6.72 -9.94
N ASP A 78 -14.55 6.30 -11.12
CA ASP A 78 -13.11 6.12 -11.40
C ASP A 78 -12.32 7.43 -11.36
N ASN A 79 -12.93 8.57 -11.68
CA ASN A 79 -12.28 9.87 -11.56
C ASN A 79 -11.89 10.18 -10.11
N SER A 80 -12.79 9.92 -9.15
CA SER A 80 -12.52 10.11 -7.71
C SER A 80 -11.43 9.15 -7.25
N LYS A 81 -11.48 7.89 -7.69
CA LYS A 81 -10.45 6.89 -7.38
C LYS A 81 -9.09 7.29 -7.93
N ALA A 82 -9.00 7.76 -9.18
CA ALA A 82 -7.76 8.23 -9.79
C ALA A 82 -7.18 9.43 -9.03
N ALA A 83 -8.03 10.39 -8.65
CA ALA A 83 -7.63 11.53 -7.84
C ALA A 83 -7.10 11.11 -6.46
N LEU A 84 -7.80 10.19 -5.79
CA LEU A 84 -7.40 9.63 -4.49
C LEU A 84 -6.03 8.93 -4.60
N MET A 85 -5.81 8.09 -5.59
CA MET A 85 -4.53 7.40 -5.79
C MET A 85 -3.40 8.39 -6.08
N THR A 86 -3.66 9.42 -6.90
CA THR A 86 -2.68 10.48 -7.21
C THR A 86 -2.30 11.29 -5.97
N ARG A 87 -3.28 11.62 -5.12
CA ARG A 87 -3.02 12.32 -3.85
C ARG A 87 -2.38 11.38 -2.84
N GLY A 88 -2.80 10.13 -2.80
CA GLY A 88 -2.25 9.10 -1.91
C GLY A 88 -0.77 8.86 -2.13
N ILE A 89 -0.31 8.72 -3.38
CA ILE A 89 1.12 8.56 -3.66
C ILE A 89 1.93 9.80 -3.24
N ALA A 90 1.34 11.00 -3.29
CA ALA A 90 1.99 12.21 -2.81
C ALA A 90 2.14 12.21 -1.28
N GLU A 91 1.17 11.69 -0.52
CA GLU A 91 1.28 11.50 0.93
C GLU A 91 2.36 10.46 1.28
N MET A 92 2.31 9.29 0.62
CA MET A 92 3.30 8.23 0.81
C MET A 92 4.73 8.74 0.58
N LYS A 93 4.93 9.46 -0.52
CA LYS A 93 6.22 10.08 -0.88
C LYS A 93 6.67 11.10 0.18
N ARG A 94 5.75 11.93 0.67
CA ARG A 94 6.06 12.97 1.66
C ARG A 94 6.59 12.37 2.96
N LEU A 95 5.87 11.39 3.51
CA LEU A 95 6.32 10.71 4.72
C LEU A 95 7.61 9.93 4.48
N GLY A 96 7.70 9.20 3.38
CA GLY A 96 8.87 8.39 3.08
C GLY A 96 10.15 9.23 2.93
N ILE A 97 10.09 10.39 2.28
CA ILE A 97 11.22 11.32 2.18
C ILE A 97 11.59 11.87 3.55
N ALA A 98 10.61 12.27 4.36
CA ALA A 98 10.85 12.78 5.71
C ALA A 98 11.52 11.74 6.62
N MET A 99 11.29 10.45 6.36
CA MET A 99 11.93 9.34 7.07
C MET A 99 13.28 8.90 6.49
N GLY A 100 13.75 9.53 5.40
CA GLY A 100 15.03 9.25 4.77
C GLY A 100 14.97 8.36 3.52
N GLY A 101 13.79 8.03 3.03
CA GLY A 101 13.57 7.32 1.77
C GLY A 101 13.78 8.23 0.56
N LYS A 102 13.93 7.61 -0.62
CA LYS A 102 14.18 8.30 -1.89
C LYS A 102 12.88 8.56 -2.65
N ALA A 103 12.78 9.75 -3.25
CA ALA A 103 11.60 10.16 -4.01
C ALA A 103 11.28 9.23 -5.19
N GLU A 104 12.31 8.70 -5.84
CA GLU A 104 12.22 7.81 -7.01
C GLU A 104 11.56 6.48 -6.68
N THR A 105 11.72 5.98 -5.45
CA THR A 105 11.11 4.73 -4.98
C THR A 105 9.59 4.77 -5.09
N PHE A 106 8.98 5.93 -4.80
CA PHE A 106 7.53 6.12 -4.86
C PHE A 106 6.98 6.22 -6.29
N ALA A 107 7.81 6.54 -7.28
CA ALA A 107 7.46 6.49 -8.70
C ALA A 107 7.68 5.09 -9.32
N GLY A 108 8.24 4.16 -8.57
CA GLY A 108 8.59 2.80 -9.01
C GLY A 108 7.58 1.72 -8.62
N LEU A 109 8.07 0.46 -8.68
CA LEU A 109 7.25 -0.75 -8.44
C LEU A 109 6.67 -0.80 -7.03
N SER A 110 7.46 -0.52 -6.00
CA SER A 110 7.03 -0.52 -4.59
C SER A 110 6.28 0.75 -4.15
N GLY A 111 6.22 1.75 -5.02
CA GLY A 111 5.39 2.94 -4.86
C GLY A 111 4.10 2.83 -5.67
N ILE A 112 4.07 3.56 -6.81
CA ILE A 112 2.86 3.66 -7.63
C ILE A 112 2.41 2.32 -8.23
N GLY A 113 3.34 1.43 -8.57
CA GLY A 113 3.00 0.11 -9.15
C GLY A 113 2.19 -0.74 -8.17
N ASP A 114 2.67 -0.86 -6.93
CA ASP A 114 2.00 -1.63 -5.88
C ASP A 114 0.73 -0.91 -5.37
N LEU A 115 0.73 0.42 -5.37
CA LEU A 115 -0.46 1.21 -5.06
C LEU A 115 -1.60 0.94 -6.05
N ILE A 116 -1.32 0.99 -7.35
CA ILE A 116 -2.34 0.77 -8.39
C ILE A 116 -2.98 -0.61 -8.22
N VAL A 117 -2.17 -1.67 -8.17
CA VAL A 117 -2.72 -3.03 -8.07
C VAL A 117 -3.49 -3.24 -6.77
N THR A 118 -3.01 -2.68 -5.65
CA THR A 118 -3.66 -2.82 -4.35
C THR A 118 -5.00 -2.07 -4.27
N CYS A 119 -5.10 -0.91 -4.93
CA CYS A 119 -6.34 -0.10 -4.98
C CYS A 119 -7.36 -0.61 -6.01
N THR A 120 -6.96 -1.40 -7.00
CA THR A 120 -7.86 -1.83 -8.09
C THR A 120 -8.23 -3.31 -8.05
N SER A 121 -7.37 -4.17 -7.49
CA SER A 121 -7.59 -5.61 -7.45
C SER A 121 -8.59 -6.02 -6.36
N MET A 122 -9.44 -7.02 -6.67
CA MET A 122 -10.31 -7.69 -5.69
C MET A 122 -9.55 -8.68 -4.78
N HIS A 123 -8.29 -9.01 -5.09
CA HIS A 123 -7.43 -9.74 -4.19
C HIS A 123 -6.99 -8.89 -2.98
N SER A 124 -7.06 -7.56 -3.08
CA SER A 124 -6.73 -6.66 -1.98
C SER A 124 -7.76 -6.75 -0.85
N ARG A 125 -7.33 -7.26 0.29
CA ARG A 125 -8.12 -7.33 1.53
C ARG A 125 -8.51 -5.93 2.02
N ASN A 126 -7.57 -4.99 1.94
CA ASN A 126 -7.80 -3.60 2.35
C ASN A 126 -8.85 -2.93 1.47
N ARG A 127 -8.81 -3.12 0.14
CA ARG A 127 -9.83 -2.61 -0.76
C ARG A 127 -11.20 -3.23 -0.46
N ARG A 128 -11.29 -4.56 -0.27
CA ARG A 128 -12.55 -5.23 0.09
C ARG A 128 -13.12 -4.72 1.41
N ALA A 129 -12.28 -4.55 2.42
CA ALA A 129 -12.70 -3.97 3.69
C ALA A 129 -13.21 -2.53 3.50
N GLY A 130 -12.51 -1.71 2.73
CA GLY A 130 -12.96 -0.37 2.38
C GLY A 130 -14.33 -0.34 1.70
N ILE A 131 -14.60 -1.26 0.77
CA ILE A 131 -15.91 -1.36 0.10
C ILE A 131 -17.02 -1.59 1.14
N LEU A 132 -16.83 -2.51 2.07
CA LEU A 132 -17.81 -2.81 3.11
C LEU A 132 -18.04 -1.61 4.04
N LEU A 133 -16.97 -0.92 4.45
CA LEU A 133 -17.08 0.33 5.23
C LEU A 133 -17.83 1.42 4.47
N GLY A 134 -17.51 1.62 3.17
CA GLY A 134 -18.21 2.59 2.32
C GLY A 134 -19.69 2.27 2.10
N GLN A 135 -20.07 1.01 2.20
CA GLN A 135 -21.46 0.56 2.18
C GLN A 135 -22.18 0.74 3.53
N GLY A 136 -21.50 1.28 4.55
CA GLY A 136 -22.09 1.58 5.86
C GLY A 136 -21.98 0.46 6.90
N LYS A 137 -21.18 -0.60 6.65
CA LYS A 137 -20.90 -1.60 7.68
C LYS A 137 -19.96 -1.02 8.74
N SER A 138 -20.15 -1.45 9.97
CA SER A 138 -19.19 -1.13 11.05
C SER A 138 -17.83 -1.78 10.80
N LEU A 139 -16.79 -1.31 11.48
CA LEU A 139 -15.46 -1.92 11.42
C LEU A 139 -15.49 -3.39 11.89
N GLU A 140 -16.24 -3.67 12.97
CA GLU A 140 -16.38 -5.02 13.51
C GLU A 140 -17.03 -5.98 12.50
N GLU A 141 -18.16 -5.59 11.90
CA GLU A 141 -18.82 -6.36 10.84
C GLU A 141 -17.92 -6.60 9.64
N THR A 142 -17.17 -5.57 9.25
CA THR A 142 -16.21 -5.63 8.12
C THR A 142 -15.10 -6.64 8.38
N LEU A 143 -14.45 -6.59 9.55
CA LEU A 143 -13.38 -7.51 9.92
C LEU A 143 -13.87 -8.95 10.04
N ALA A 144 -15.09 -9.15 10.57
CA ALA A 144 -15.72 -10.47 10.65
C ALA A 144 -16.00 -11.07 9.27
N GLU A 145 -16.38 -10.24 8.27
CA GLU A 145 -16.67 -10.71 6.91
C GLU A 145 -15.41 -10.97 6.07
N VAL A 146 -14.39 -10.11 6.18
CA VAL A 146 -13.12 -10.28 5.45
C VAL A 146 -12.37 -11.51 5.94
N LYS A 147 -12.52 -11.91 7.21
CA LYS A 147 -11.91 -13.08 7.86
C LYS A 147 -10.39 -13.19 7.75
N MET A 148 -9.74 -12.08 7.47
CA MET A 148 -8.28 -11.99 7.31
C MET A 148 -7.82 -10.65 7.89
N VAL A 149 -6.52 -10.55 8.16
CA VAL A 149 -5.92 -9.29 8.64
C VAL A 149 -6.07 -8.21 7.57
N VAL A 150 -6.60 -7.06 7.98
CA VAL A 150 -6.71 -5.84 7.19
C VAL A 150 -5.66 -4.86 7.69
N GLU A 151 -4.49 -4.92 7.08
CA GLU A 151 -3.29 -4.20 7.54
C GLU A 151 -3.50 -2.68 7.57
N GLY A 152 -4.28 -2.15 6.61
CA GLY A 152 -4.57 -0.72 6.50
C GLY A 152 -5.18 -0.11 7.76
N VAL A 153 -6.04 -0.86 8.45
CA VAL A 153 -6.70 -0.39 9.69
C VAL A 153 -5.67 -0.07 10.78
N ASN A 154 -4.72 -0.97 11.00
CA ASN A 154 -3.67 -0.75 12.00
C ASN A 154 -2.63 0.28 11.52
N THR A 155 -2.34 0.29 10.23
CA THR A 155 -1.34 1.18 9.63
C THR A 155 -1.78 2.64 9.68
N VAL A 156 -3.08 2.94 9.58
CA VAL A 156 -3.61 4.32 9.67
C VAL A 156 -3.13 5.01 10.95
N GLN A 157 -3.31 4.38 12.10
CA GLN A 157 -2.90 4.97 13.39
C GLN A 157 -1.39 5.20 13.46
N ALA A 158 -0.60 4.21 13.07
CA ALA A 158 0.85 4.32 13.06
C ALA A 158 1.33 5.44 12.11
N ALA A 159 0.70 5.56 10.94
CA ALA A 159 1.02 6.59 9.96
C ALA A 159 0.71 8.01 10.47
N CYS A 160 -0.40 8.20 11.19
CA CYS A 160 -0.72 9.50 11.82
C CYS A 160 0.31 9.89 12.88
N HIS A 161 0.73 8.95 13.74
CA HIS A 161 1.79 9.21 14.72
C HIS A 161 3.14 9.55 14.06
N LEU A 162 3.47 8.88 12.94
CA LEU A 162 4.67 9.22 12.17
C LEU A 162 4.54 10.60 11.51
N ALA A 163 3.35 10.95 11.00
CA ALA A 163 3.09 12.27 10.44
C ALA A 163 3.35 13.40 11.46
N GLU A 164 2.85 13.23 12.69
CA GLU A 164 3.12 14.15 13.80
C GLU A 164 4.62 14.21 14.12
N LYS A 165 5.27 13.06 14.28
CA LYS A 165 6.70 12.96 14.62
C LYS A 165 7.60 13.62 13.58
N TYR A 166 7.29 13.47 12.30
CA TYR A 166 8.10 14.00 11.19
C TYR A 166 7.59 15.34 10.64
N HIS A 167 6.55 15.91 11.25
CA HIS A 167 5.93 17.18 10.86
C HIS A 167 5.51 17.23 9.39
N VAL A 168 4.83 16.17 8.93
CA VAL A 168 4.31 16.05 7.55
C VAL A 168 2.80 15.93 7.53
N ASP A 169 2.17 16.50 6.50
CA ASP A 169 0.72 16.41 6.33
C ASP A 169 0.34 15.16 5.56
N LEU A 170 -0.53 14.33 6.16
CA LEU A 170 -1.13 13.15 5.55
C LEU A 170 -2.67 13.25 5.60
N PRO A 171 -3.29 14.20 4.86
CA PRO A 171 -4.72 14.50 5.01
C PRO A 171 -5.64 13.30 4.72
N ILE A 172 -5.38 12.47 3.71
CA ILE A 172 -6.20 11.29 3.43
C ILE A 172 -6.06 10.28 4.57
N THR A 173 -4.84 9.99 4.97
CA THR A 173 -4.53 9.03 6.04
C THR A 173 -5.16 9.46 7.37
N CYS A 174 -4.98 10.71 7.77
CA CYS A 174 -5.50 11.20 9.06
C CYS A 174 -7.03 11.36 9.03
N LEU A 175 -7.64 11.68 7.88
CA LEU A 175 -9.09 11.69 7.75
C LEU A 175 -9.69 10.31 8.00
N LEU A 176 -9.07 9.25 7.49
CA LEU A 176 -9.50 7.87 7.76
C LEU A 176 -9.44 7.51 9.25
N TYR A 177 -8.45 8.06 9.96
CA TYR A 177 -8.30 7.83 11.41
C TYR A 177 -9.34 8.56 12.24
N THR A 178 -9.72 9.77 11.83
CA THR A 178 -10.63 10.65 12.57
C THR A 178 -12.07 10.62 12.07
N SER A 179 -12.35 9.93 10.96
CA SER A 179 -13.71 9.82 10.45
C SER A 179 -14.59 9.09 11.47
N PRO A 180 -15.71 9.70 11.91
CA PRO A 180 -16.68 9.01 12.73
C PRO A 180 -17.20 7.79 11.97
N SER A 181 -17.54 6.73 12.69
CA SER A 181 -18.30 5.62 12.11
C SER A 181 -19.56 6.17 11.45
N PRO A 182 -19.97 5.66 10.27
CA PRO A 182 -21.21 6.12 9.62
C PRO A 182 -22.48 6.07 10.48
N ARG A 183 -22.37 5.60 11.71
CA ARG A 183 -23.48 5.46 12.68
C ARG A 183 -23.33 6.34 13.94
N ASP A 184 -22.28 7.13 14.05
CA ASP A 184 -22.10 8.17 15.09
C ASP A 184 -22.58 9.58 14.58
#